data_5b60e465b8fdad63d28041b79f5ff4b6
#
_entry.id   5b60e465b8fdad63d28041b79f5ff4b6
#
_cell.length_a   1.000
_cell.length_b   1.000
_cell.length_c   1.000
_cell.angle_alpha   90.00
_cell.angle_beta   90.00
_cell.angle_gamma   90.00
#
_symmetry.space_group_name_H-M   'P 1'
#
loop_
_entity.id
_entity.type
_entity.pdbx_description
1 polymer ?
#
loop_
_entity_poly.entity_id
_entity_poly.type
_entity_poly.pdbx_seq_one_letter_code
_entity_poly.pdbx_strand_id
1 'polypeptide(L)'
;MARGWAPAAAATLLCSLAGPLRAEGIEVDVELCLAADGSGSIAEDEFRFQRAGYAAAVADPQVLDAIRSGLHGRIALALMEWGGADSMNEIVGWTLLDDAASAAEFGARLIQAPRRAVGWNSISNAIAFCQEWFGANAFEGTRQVIDVSGDAGQRGGIPLPIARGRAVEAGITVNALALNFRGGGLTGPGGTPLLDHFRDDVIGGPGAFAIDVAEENRFVEALVQKLVQEIAGVAGPMRAEAR
;
A
#
# COMPACT_ATOMS: atom_id res chain seq x y z
N MET A 1 -72.03 40.93 26.80
CA MET A 1 -71.06 39.90 27.17
C MET A 1 -70.35 39.45 25.89
N ALA A 2 -69.20 39.98 25.60
CA ALA A 2 -68.40 39.59 24.38
C ALA A 2 -67.08 38.95 24.83
N ARG A 3 -66.95 37.68 24.51
CA ARG A 3 -65.75 36.92 24.82
C ARG A 3 -64.77 37.14 23.65
N GLY A 4 -63.61 37.79 23.91
CA GLY A 4 -62.51 37.90 22.99
C GLY A 4 -61.74 36.61 22.90
N TRP A 5 -61.46 36.19 21.67
CA TRP A 5 -60.59 35.08 21.32
C TRP A 5 -59.22 35.63 20.99
N ALA A 6 -58.21 35.25 21.75
CA ALA A 6 -56.80 35.54 21.44
C ALA A 6 -56.24 34.43 20.53
N PRO A 7 -55.47 34.76 19.49
CA PRO A 7 -54.81 33.75 18.68
C PRO A 7 -53.53 33.23 19.36
N ALA A 8 -53.39 31.90 19.44
CA ALA A 8 -52.17 31.22 19.86
C ALA A 8 -51.14 31.30 18.78
N ALA A 9 -49.99 31.88 19.04
CA ALA A 9 -48.84 31.88 18.17
C ALA A 9 -48.12 30.52 18.26
N ALA A 10 -48.11 29.76 17.17
CA ALA A 10 -47.32 28.53 17.03
C ALA A 10 -45.87 28.90 16.74
N ALA A 11 -44.97 28.65 17.70
CA ALA A 11 -43.55 28.78 17.50
C ALA A 11 -43.03 27.52 16.78
N THR A 12 -42.64 27.65 15.51
CA THR A 12 -42.01 26.59 14.73
C THR A 12 -40.55 26.49 15.14
N LEU A 13 -40.19 25.43 15.86
CA LEU A 13 -38.81 25.10 16.23
C LEU A 13 -38.10 24.53 15.03
N LEU A 14 -37.26 25.33 14.35
CA LEU A 14 -36.33 24.82 13.32
C LEU A 14 -35.21 24.05 14.03
N CYS A 15 -35.29 22.73 14.04
CA CYS A 15 -34.20 21.87 14.42
C CYS A 15 -33.19 21.83 13.27
N SER A 16 -32.11 22.60 13.37
CA SER A 16 -30.95 22.52 12.48
C SER A 16 -30.30 21.16 12.68
N LEU A 17 -30.43 20.25 11.72
CA LEU A 17 -29.67 19.02 11.61
C LEU A 17 -28.24 19.40 11.17
N ALA A 18 -27.40 19.81 12.14
CA ALA A 18 -25.96 19.83 11.92
C ALA A 18 -25.51 18.37 11.92
N GLY A 19 -25.33 17.79 10.73
CA GLY A 19 -24.60 16.53 10.58
C GLY A 19 -23.17 16.71 11.12
N PRO A 20 -22.51 15.61 11.53
CA PRO A 20 -21.12 15.70 11.98
C PRO A 20 -20.29 16.31 10.86
N LEU A 21 -19.63 17.43 11.12
CA LEU A 21 -18.55 17.95 10.26
C LEU A 21 -17.45 16.87 10.26
N ARG A 22 -17.39 16.09 9.17
CA ARG A 22 -16.23 15.26 8.90
C ARG A 22 -15.09 16.24 8.70
N ALA A 23 -14.02 16.13 9.49
CA ALA A 23 -12.80 16.87 9.23
C ALA A 23 -12.38 16.55 7.80
N GLU A 24 -12.18 17.57 6.96
CA GLU A 24 -11.64 17.37 5.61
C GLU A 24 -10.29 16.68 5.76
N GLY A 25 -10.12 15.54 5.07
CA GLY A 25 -8.87 14.79 5.05
C GLY A 25 -7.77 15.59 4.34
N ILE A 26 -6.53 15.23 4.59
CA ILE A 26 -5.40 15.82 3.87
C ILE A 26 -5.38 15.23 2.46
N GLU A 27 -5.66 16.07 1.45
CA GLU A 27 -5.60 15.64 0.05
C GLU A 27 -4.18 15.25 -0.35
N VAL A 28 -4.03 14.11 -1.02
CA VAL A 28 -2.75 13.58 -1.53
C VAL A 28 -2.95 12.95 -2.91
N ASP A 29 -1.87 12.87 -3.71
CA ASP A 29 -1.94 12.28 -5.06
C ASP A 29 -2.18 10.78 -5.02
N VAL A 30 -1.61 10.09 -4.02
CA VAL A 30 -1.78 8.67 -3.79
C VAL A 30 -1.65 8.32 -2.31
N GLU A 31 -2.50 7.42 -1.84
CA GLU A 31 -2.26 6.66 -0.63
C GLU A 31 -1.62 5.33 -1.04
N LEU A 32 -0.38 5.07 -0.60
CA LEU A 32 0.39 3.89 -0.97
C LEU A 32 0.69 3.03 0.27
N CYS A 33 0.14 1.82 0.30
CA CYS A 33 0.44 0.81 1.32
C CYS A 33 1.51 -0.14 0.81
N LEU A 34 2.72 -0.08 1.37
CA LEU A 34 3.79 -1.04 1.10
C LEU A 34 3.59 -2.26 2.00
N ALA A 35 3.22 -3.40 1.40
CA ALA A 35 3.07 -4.68 2.06
C ALA A 35 4.30 -5.55 1.80
N ALA A 36 5.31 -5.43 2.67
CA ALA A 36 6.58 -6.11 2.54
C ALA A 36 6.57 -7.49 3.21
N ASP A 37 7.12 -8.49 2.54
CA ASP A 37 7.28 -9.82 3.11
C ASP A 37 8.29 -9.80 4.27
N GLY A 38 7.83 -10.18 5.45
CA GLY A 38 8.61 -10.34 6.66
C GLY A 38 8.57 -11.79 7.18
N SER A 39 8.10 -12.74 6.35
CA SER A 39 7.88 -14.13 6.73
C SER A 39 9.12 -14.83 7.31
N GLY A 40 8.91 -15.97 7.94
CA GLY A 40 9.95 -16.69 8.67
C GLY A 40 11.05 -17.30 7.80
N SER A 41 10.89 -17.33 6.47
CA SER A 41 11.92 -17.76 5.50
C SER A 41 13.06 -16.76 5.34
N ILE A 42 12.82 -15.47 5.66
CA ILE A 42 13.77 -14.39 5.45
C ILE A 42 14.80 -14.37 6.59
N ALA A 43 16.10 -14.49 6.28
CA ALA A 43 17.18 -14.36 7.24
C ALA A 43 17.31 -12.92 7.77
N GLU A 44 17.96 -12.74 8.91
CA GLU A 44 18.04 -11.42 9.58
C GLU A 44 18.81 -10.38 8.78
N ASP A 45 19.84 -10.77 8.04
CA ASP A 45 20.60 -9.92 7.12
C ASP A 45 19.80 -9.54 5.87
N GLU A 46 19.05 -10.46 5.29
CA GLU A 46 18.14 -10.20 4.18
C GLU A 46 17.01 -9.24 4.59
N PHE A 47 16.48 -9.42 5.80
CA PHE A 47 15.48 -8.56 6.37
C PHE A 47 15.99 -7.12 6.54
N ARG A 48 17.19 -6.94 7.08
CA ARG A 48 17.83 -5.62 7.19
C ARG A 48 18.13 -5.00 5.83
N PHE A 49 18.59 -5.81 4.88
CA PHE A 49 18.81 -5.38 3.50
C PHE A 49 17.52 -4.88 2.85
N GLN A 50 16.42 -5.60 3.02
CA GLN A 50 15.11 -5.20 2.49
C GLN A 50 14.68 -3.84 3.04
N ARG A 51 14.73 -3.64 4.36
CA ARG A 51 14.37 -2.36 4.98
C ARG A 51 15.27 -1.20 4.55
N ALA A 52 16.57 -1.44 4.47
CA ALA A 52 17.53 -0.45 3.96
C ALA A 52 17.22 -0.09 2.50
N GLY A 53 16.83 -1.08 1.69
CA GLY A 53 16.41 -0.86 0.30
C GLY A 53 15.17 0.00 0.18
N TYR A 54 14.13 -0.26 0.96
CA TYR A 54 12.93 0.60 1.00
C TYR A 54 13.26 2.02 1.46
N ALA A 55 14.03 2.17 2.54
CA ALA A 55 14.43 3.48 3.03
C ALA A 55 15.22 4.28 1.98
N ALA A 56 16.13 3.62 1.26
CA ALA A 56 16.90 4.23 0.19
C ALA A 56 16.00 4.61 -1.01
N ALA A 57 15.10 3.73 -1.42
CA ALA A 57 14.21 3.97 -2.55
C ALA A 57 13.23 5.12 -2.29
N VAL A 58 12.65 5.21 -1.10
CA VAL A 58 11.73 6.29 -0.73
C VAL A 58 12.44 7.65 -0.74
N ALA A 59 13.73 7.70 -0.39
CA ALA A 59 14.54 8.92 -0.39
C ALA A 59 15.22 9.20 -1.74
N ASP A 60 15.03 8.36 -2.75
CA ASP A 60 15.65 8.52 -4.07
C ASP A 60 15.15 9.79 -4.77
N PRO A 61 16.04 10.59 -5.40
CA PRO A 61 15.64 11.81 -6.11
C PRO A 61 14.55 11.59 -7.16
N GLN A 62 14.52 10.45 -7.87
CA GLN A 62 13.49 10.17 -8.87
C GLN A 62 12.10 9.97 -8.23
N VAL A 63 12.06 9.34 -7.06
CA VAL A 63 10.81 9.17 -6.28
C VAL A 63 10.34 10.52 -5.76
N LEU A 64 11.24 11.34 -5.20
CA LEU A 64 10.90 12.70 -4.74
C LEU A 64 10.43 13.60 -5.89
N ASP A 65 11.02 13.47 -7.07
CA ASP A 65 10.59 14.20 -8.26
C ASP A 65 9.21 13.73 -8.74
N ALA A 66 8.93 12.43 -8.70
CA ALA A 66 7.61 11.90 -9.00
C ALA A 66 6.54 12.43 -8.02
N ILE A 67 6.83 12.47 -6.72
CA ILE A 67 5.94 13.06 -5.71
C ILE A 67 5.65 14.55 -6.03
N ARG A 68 6.69 15.34 -6.25
CA ARG A 68 6.54 16.79 -6.52
C ARG A 68 5.81 17.10 -7.83
N SER A 69 5.82 16.16 -8.78
CA SER A 69 5.16 16.30 -10.08
C SER A 69 3.66 16.03 -10.04
N GLY A 70 3.13 15.52 -8.93
CA GLY A 70 1.70 15.29 -8.72
C GLY A 70 0.89 16.57 -8.60
N LEU A 71 -0.45 16.44 -8.62
CA LEU A 71 -1.38 17.58 -8.48
C LEU A 71 -1.24 18.28 -7.13
N HIS A 72 -1.11 17.47 -6.06
CA HIS A 72 -0.96 17.95 -4.68
C HIS A 72 0.52 18.03 -4.27
N GLY A 73 1.43 17.44 -5.06
CA GLY A 73 2.87 17.39 -4.79
C GLY A 73 3.23 16.63 -3.50
N ARG A 74 2.37 15.71 -3.08
CA ARG A 74 2.52 14.93 -1.84
C ARG A 74 1.76 13.62 -1.90
N ILE A 75 2.26 12.62 -1.16
CA ILE A 75 1.63 11.30 -1.02
C ILE A 75 1.46 10.92 0.45
N ALA A 76 0.54 10.01 0.72
CA ALA A 76 0.51 9.30 2.00
C ALA A 76 1.13 7.91 1.81
N LEU A 77 2.17 7.60 2.59
CA LEU A 77 2.87 6.34 2.54
C LEU A 77 2.79 5.61 3.89
N ALA A 78 2.52 4.32 3.84
CA ALA A 78 2.60 3.44 5.00
C ALA A 78 3.34 2.15 4.62
N LEU A 79 4.00 1.52 5.60
CA LEU A 79 4.62 0.22 5.41
C LEU A 79 4.18 -0.76 6.50
N MET A 80 3.69 -1.90 6.06
CA MET A 80 3.43 -3.05 6.91
C MET A 80 4.32 -4.23 6.52
N GLU A 81 4.57 -5.12 7.47
CA GLU A 81 5.22 -6.41 7.21
C GLU A 81 4.25 -7.54 7.49
N TRP A 82 4.18 -8.48 6.56
CA TRP A 82 3.30 -9.63 6.63
C TRP A 82 4.07 -10.95 6.67
N GLY A 83 3.41 -11.98 7.20
CA GLY A 83 3.91 -13.35 7.27
C GLY A 83 2.75 -14.32 7.13
N GLY A 84 2.44 -15.09 8.18
CA GLY A 84 1.25 -15.94 8.23
C GLY A 84 -0.04 -15.15 8.34
N ALA A 85 -1.19 -15.84 8.22
CA ALA A 85 -2.52 -15.22 8.20
C ALA A 85 -2.82 -14.31 9.41
N ASP A 86 -2.25 -14.60 10.56
CA ASP A 86 -2.43 -13.83 11.80
C ASP A 86 -1.27 -12.85 12.08
N SER A 87 -0.37 -12.69 11.11
CA SER A 87 0.83 -11.84 11.26
C SER A 87 0.85 -10.70 10.26
N MET A 88 0.03 -9.69 10.53
CA MET A 88 -0.04 -8.41 9.83
C MET A 88 0.43 -7.32 10.79
N ASN A 89 1.54 -6.65 10.47
CA ASN A 89 2.21 -5.76 11.40
C ASN A 89 2.44 -4.39 10.79
N GLU A 90 1.85 -3.35 11.35
CA GLU A 90 2.21 -1.98 11.03
C GLU A 90 3.65 -1.72 11.49
N ILE A 91 4.49 -1.27 10.58
CA ILE A 91 5.90 -0.95 10.85
C ILE A 91 6.11 0.57 10.85
N VAL A 92 5.65 1.23 9.79
CA VAL A 92 5.57 2.69 9.73
C VAL A 92 4.14 3.06 9.33
N GLY A 93 3.41 3.70 10.24
CA GLY A 93 2.04 4.16 10.00
C GLY A 93 1.98 5.24 8.93
N TRP A 94 0.77 5.54 8.48
CA TRP A 94 0.51 6.54 7.45
C TRP A 94 1.25 7.84 7.72
N THR A 95 2.05 8.26 6.77
CA THR A 95 2.98 9.38 6.87
C THR A 95 2.87 10.22 5.59
N LEU A 96 2.74 11.53 5.74
CA LEU A 96 2.80 12.46 4.62
C LEU A 96 4.24 12.56 4.11
N LEU A 97 4.43 12.37 2.81
CA LEU A 97 5.70 12.58 2.12
C LEU A 97 5.51 13.68 1.08
N ASP A 98 6.22 14.78 1.25
CA ASP A 98 6.20 15.95 0.37
C ASP A 98 7.61 16.51 0.08
N ASP A 99 8.61 16.06 0.85
CA ASP A 99 10.00 16.49 0.71
C ASP A 99 11.02 15.41 1.10
N ALA A 100 12.30 15.75 0.98
CA ALA A 100 13.40 14.83 1.35
C ALA A 100 13.50 14.61 2.87
N ALA A 101 13.03 15.53 3.69
CA ALA A 101 13.09 15.39 5.15
C ALA A 101 12.05 14.37 5.63
N SER A 102 10.81 14.47 5.15
CA SER A 102 9.73 13.51 5.44
C SER A 102 10.07 12.11 4.94
N ALA A 103 10.70 11.99 3.76
CA ALA A 103 11.18 10.71 3.23
C ALA A 103 12.31 10.10 4.09
N ALA A 104 13.28 10.91 4.52
CA ALA A 104 14.36 10.47 5.40
C ALA A 104 13.85 10.04 6.78
N GLU A 105 12.86 10.75 7.34
CA GLU A 105 12.22 10.38 8.61
C GLU A 105 11.49 9.05 8.50
N PHE A 106 10.73 8.84 7.41
CA PHE A 106 10.08 7.55 7.13
C PHE A 106 11.08 6.40 7.10
N GLY A 107 12.18 6.57 6.35
CA GLY A 107 13.26 5.58 6.26
C GLY A 107 13.91 5.30 7.60
N ALA A 108 14.18 6.31 8.43
CA ALA A 108 14.75 6.16 9.75
C ALA A 108 13.83 5.35 10.69
N ARG A 109 12.53 5.63 10.68
CA ARG A 109 11.53 4.87 11.45
C ARG A 109 11.47 3.41 11.01
N LEU A 110 11.52 3.16 9.70
CA LEU A 110 11.53 1.81 9.14
C LEU A 110 12.74 0.99 9.61
N ILE A 111 13.95 1.58 9.55
CA ILE A 111 15.18 0.90 9.95
C ILE A 111 15.21 0.59 11.46
N GLN A 112 14.66 1.48 12.29
CA GLN A 112 14.67 1.34 13.74
C GLN A 112 13.58 0.41 14.28
N ALA A 113 12.55 0.12 13.51
CA ALA A 113 11.43 -0.70 13.95
C ALA A 113 11.89 -2.15 14.25
N PRO A 114 11.38 -2.81 15.30
CA PRO A 114 11.68 -4.21 15.57
C PRO A 114 11.03 -5.12 14.50
N ARG A 115 11.66 -6.26 14.22
CA ARG A 115 11.03 -7.30 13.40
C ARG A 115 9.87 -7.93 14.16
N ARG A 116 8.71 -8.06 13.53
CA ARG A 116 7.48 -8.59 14.15
C ARG A 116 6.83 -9.69 13.34
N ALA A 117 7.00 -9.71 12.03
CA ALA A 117 6.34 -10.67 11.16
C ALA A 117 6.86 -12.09 11.41
N VAL A 118 5.92 -13.04 11.47
CA VAL A 118 6.17 -14.47 11.70
C VAL A 118 5.26 -15.31 10.82
N GLY A 119 5.63 -16.59 10.61
CA GLY A 119 4.81 -17.52 9.85
C GLY A 119 5.02 -17.44 8.34
N TRP A 120 4.06 -17.95 7.56
CA TRP A 120 4.23 -18.22 6.13
C TRP A 120 3.16 -17.51 5.30
N ASN A 121 3.55 -16.88 4.32
CA ASN A 121 3.06 -16.17 3.14
C ASN A 121 1.53 -16.04 2.96
N SER A 122 0.87 -15.19 3.75
CA SER A 122 -0.52 -14.82 3.51
C SER A 122 -0.65 -13.49 2.77
N ILE A 123 -0.40 -13.50 1.45
CA ILE A 123 -0.55 -12.34 0.56
C ILE A 123 -1.97 -11.78 0.64
N SER A 124 -2.97 -12.68 0.67
CA SER A 124 -4.37 -12.30 0.72
C SER A 124 -4.75 -11.49 1.96
N ASN A 125 -4.19 -11.87 3.13
CA ASN A 125 -4.44 -11.12 4.36
C ASN A 125 -3.67 -9.79 4.38
N ALA A 126 -2.51 -9.71 3.73
CA ALA A 126 -1.80 -8.44 3.55
C ALA A 126 -2.61 -7.44 2.68
N ILE A 127 -3.19 -7.93 1.57
CA ILE A 127 -4.10 -7.11 0.74
C ILE A 127 -5.32 -6.64 1.55
N ALA A 128 -5.97 -7.55 2.28
CA ALA A 128 -7.14 -7.21 3.09
C ALA A 128 -6.80 -6.21 4.21
N PHE A 129 -5.65 -6.38 4.87
CA PHE A 129 -5.17 -5.45 5.88
C PHE A 129 -4.93 -4.04 5.32
N CYS A 130 -4.20 -3.92 4.20
CA CYS A 130 -4.01 -2.62 3.55
C CYS A 130 -5.33 -1.98 3.13
N GLN A 131 -6.27 -2.76 2.59
CA GLN A 131 -7.60 -2.26 2.22
C GLN A 131 -8.33 -1.64 3.42
N GLU A 132 -8.34 -2.31 4.57
CA GLU A 132 -8.94 -1.79 5.80
C GLU A 132 -8.18 -0.56 6.32
N TRP A 133 -6.86 -0.56 6.18
CA TRP A 133 -5.99 0.49 6.70
C TRP A 133 -6.15 1.83 5.97
N PHE A 134 -6.54 1.83 4.69
CA PHE A 134 -6.93 3.06 3.97
C PHE A 134 -8.11 3.78 4.63
N GLY A 135 -9.06 3.04 5.19
CA GLY A 135 -10.20 3.62 5.90
C GLY A 135 -9.89 4.18 7.28
N ALA A 136 -8.68 3.95 7.81
CA ALA A 136 -8.28 4.28 9.18
C ALA A 136 -7.22 5.38 9.27
N ASN A 137 -7.10 6.22 8.24
CA ASN A 137 -6.15 7.33 8.20
C ASN A 137 -6.85 8.69 7.99
N ALA A 138 -6.08 9.77 8.01
CA ALA A 138 -6.57 11.15 7.85
C ALA A 138 -6.31 11.72 6.43
N PHE A 139 -5.95 10.87 5.47
CA PHE A 139 -5.64 11.29 4.11
C PHE A 139 -6.82 11.00 3.16
N GLU A 140 -6.90 11.77 2.09
CA GLU A 140 -7.83 11.57 0.98
C GLU A 140 -7.01 11.52 -0.33
N GLY A 141 -6.63 10.29 -0.71
CA GLY A 141 -5.85 10.05 -1.93
C GLY A 141 -6.71 10.06 -3.18
N THR A 142 -6.22 10.71 -4.24
CA THR A 142 -6.84 10.59 -5.57
C THR A 142 -6.87 9.13 -6.05
N ARG A 143 -5.90 8.33 -5.60
CA ARG A 143 -5.77 6.89 -5.86
C ARG A 143 -5.30 6.16 -4.61
N GLN A 144 -5.71 4.89 -4.49
CA GLN A 144 -5.23 3.98 -3.46
C GLN A 144 -4.50 2.81 -4.12
N VAL A 145 -3.28 2.54 -3.65
CA VAL A 145 -2.39 1.52 -4.21
C VAL A 145 -1.84 0.64 -3.09
N ILE A 146 -1.91 -0.67 -3.29
CA ILE A 146 -1.25 -1.67 -2.47
C ILE A 146 -0.06 -2.21 -3.27
N ASP A 147 1.14 -2.11 -2.70
CA ASP A 147 2.36 -2.70 -3.24
C ASP A 147 2.73 -3.96 -2.45
N VAL A 148 2.55 -5.13 -3.02
CA VAL A 148 2.90 -6.41 -2.41
C VAL A 148 4.28 -6.85 -2.87
N SER A 149 5.23 -7.03 -1.94
CA SER A 149 6.52 -7.65 -2.26
C SER A 149 6.69 -8.97 -1.50
N GLY A 150 7.22 -9.98 -2.19
CA GLY A 150 7.46 -11.29 -1.58
C GLY A 150 8.30 -12.22 -2.44
N ASP A 151 8.84 -13.26 -1.80
CA ASP A 151 9.72 -14.29 -2.40
C ASP A 151 9.00 -15.63 -2.62
N ALA A 152 7.74 -15.73 -2.23
CA ALA A 152 6.96 -16.96 -2.35
C ALA A 152 5.47 -16.68 -2.61
N GLY A 153 4.75 -17.69 -3.08
CA GLY A 153 3.32 -17.62 -3.40
C GLY A 153 2.42 -17.67 -2.17
N GLN A 154 1.14 -17.37 -2.42
CA GLN A 154 0.07 -17.37 -1.43
C GLN A 154 -0.02 -18.65 -0.62
N ARG A 155 -0.09 -18.54 0.72
CA ARG A 155 -0.38 -19.65 1.64
C ARG A 155 -1.29 -19.20 2.77
N GLY A 156 -2.37 -19.94 2.99
CA GLY A 156 -3.30 -19.70 4.11
C GLY A 156 -4.06 -18.38 4.01
N GLY A 157 -4.91 -18.10 5.00
CA GLY A 157 -5.70 -16.88 5.07
C GLY A 157 -6.95 -16.90 4.18
N ILE A 158 -7.43 -15.73 3.83
CA ILE A 158 -8.57 -15.52 2.94
C ILE A 158 -8.22 -16.08 1.54
N PRO A 159 -9.14 -16.70 0.79
CA PRO A 159 -8.87 -17.04 -0.60
C PRO A 159 -8.41 -15.82 -1.40
N LEU A 160 -7.23 -15.92 -2.04
CA LEU A 160 -6.59 -14.79 -2.72
C LEU A 160 -7.50 -14.07 -3.74
N PRO A 161 -8.29 -14.79 -4.58
CA PRO A 161 -9.21 -14.14 -5.51
C PRO A 161 -10.28 -13.28 -4.81
N ILE A 162 -10.66 -13.64 -3.57
CA ILE A 162 -11.63 -12.88 -2.79
C ILE A 162 -10.99 -11.59 -2.24
N ALA A 163 -9.81 -11.68 -1.65
CA ALA A 163 -9.12 -10.49 -1.13
C ALA A 163 -8.78 -9.50 -2.25
N ARG A 164 -8.20 -10.00 -3.35
CA ARG A 164 -7.93 -9.19 -4.55
C ARG A 164 -9.20 -8.58 -5.13
N GLY A 165 -10.26 -9.38 -5.30
CA GLY A 165 -11.53 -8.93 -5.85
C GLY A 165 -12.12 -7.77 -5.07
N ARG A 166 -12.16 -7.87 -3.74
CA ARG A 166 -12.64 -6.81 -2.85
C ARG A 166 -11.83 -5.51 -2.97
N ALA A 167 -10.50 -5.61 -3.03
CA ALA A 167 -9.64 -4.46 -3.21
C ALA A 167 -9.93 -3.76 -4.56
N VAL A 168 -10.02 -4.53 -5.64
CA VAL A 168 -10.31 -4.01 -6.99
C VAL A 168 -11.72 -3.40 -7.08
N GLU A 169 -12.73 -4.04 -6.48
CA GLU A 169 -14.11 -3.52 -6.40
C GLU A 169 -14.19 -2.20 -5.61
N ALA A 170 -13.29 -2.02 -4.63
CA ALA A 170 -13.15 -0.76 -3.90
C ALA A 170 -12.37 0.33 -4.69
N GLY A 171 -11.91 0.05 -5.91
CA GLY A 171 -11.13 0.98 -6.74
C GLY A 171 -9.63 0.98 -6.43
N ILE A 172 -9.16 0.07 -5.60
CA ILE A 172 -7.75 -0.04 -5.20
C ILE A 172 -6.96 -0.79 -6.29
N THR A 173 -5.79 -0.28 -6.63
CA THR A 173 -4.84 -0.99 -7.49
C THR A 173 -3.89 -1.82 -6.63
N VAL A 174 -3.72 -3.10 -6.97
CA VAL A 174 -2.76 -4.00 -6.33
C VAL A 174 -1.64 -4.28 -7.30
N ASN A 175 -0.42 -3.83 -6.97
CA ASN A 175 0.81 -4.10 -7.71
C ASN A 175 1.67 -5.11 -6.95
N ALA A 176 2.69 -5.69 -7.62
CA ALA A 176 3.56 -6.66 -6.97
C ALA A 176 5.04 -6.53 -7.38
N LEU A 177 5.91 -6.94 -6.45
CA LEU A 177 7.35 -7.10 -6.65
C LEU A 177 7.75 -8.55 -6.32
N ALA A 178 8.09 -9.34 -7.34
CA ALA A 178 8.51 -10.71 -7.17
C ALA A 178 10.02 -10.79 -6.88
N LEU A 179 10.39 -11.25 -5.68
CA LEU A 179 11.78 -11.32 -5.21
C LEU A 179 12.39 -12.69 -5.56
N ASN A 180 12.62 -12.94 -6.85
CA ASN A 180 13.07 -14.23 -7.37
C ASN A 180 14.51 -14.60 -6.96
N PHE A 181 15.33 -13.64 -6.57
CA PHE A 181 16.70 -13.89 -6.10
C PHE A 181 16.75 -14.68 -4.78
N ARG A 182 15.67 -14.78 -4.04
CA ARG A 182 15.60 -15.50 -2.76
C ARG A 182 15.09 -16.94 -2.89
N GLY A 183 14.17 -17.20 -3.79
CA GLY A 183 13.38 -18.44 -3.77
C GLY A 183 13.63 -19.44 -4.91
N GLY A 184 14.59 -19.22 -5.81
CA GLY A 184 14.90 -20.20 -6.88
C GLY A 184 13.84 -20.35 -7.97
N GLY A 185 12.93 -19.42 -8.13
CA GLY A 185 12.12 -19.23 -9.33
C GLY A 185 10.79 -19.97 -9.43
N LEU A 186 10.58 -21.08 -8.70
CA LEU A 186 9.36 -21.89 -8.74
C LEU A 186 8.69 -21.93 -7.38
N THR A 187 8.17 -20.82 -6.92
CA THR A 187 7.63 -20.68 -5.57
C THR A 187 6.14 -20.35 -5.54
N GLY A 188 5.51 -20.19 -6.70
CA GLY A 188 4.06 -20.07 -6.84
C GLY A 188 3.33 -21.39 -6.59
N PRO A 189 1.99 -21.36 -6.42
CA PRO A 189 1.17 -22.55 -6.26
C PRO A 189 1.37 -23.56 -7.41
N GLY A 190 1.53 -24.83 -7.06
CA GLY A 190 1.72 -25.89 -8.07
C GLY A 190 3.07 -25.87 -8.80
N GLY A 191 4.05 -25.07 -8.33
CA GLY A 191 5.36 -24.93 -8.97
C GLY A 191 5.38 -23.91 -10.12
N THR A 192 4.40 -23.00 -10.18
CA THR A 192 4.40 -21.88 -11.14
C THR A 192 5.56 -20.93 -10.84
N PRO A 193 6.17 -20.28 -11.84
CA PRO A 193 7.10 -19.17 -11.62
C PRO A 193 6.45 -18.07 -10.76
N LEU A 194 7.19 -17.49 -9.82
CA LEU A 194 6.67 -16.51 -8.88
C LEU A 194 6.06 -15.30 -9.57
N LEU A 195 6.75 -14.78 -10.61
CA LEU A 195 6.26 -13.64 -11.38
C LEU A 195 4.93 -13.93 -12.08
N ASP A 196 4.77 -15.16 -12.65
CA ASP A 196 3.53 -15.55 -13.30
C ASP A 196 2.39 -15.65 -12.27
N HIS A 197 2.64 -16.26 -11.11
CA HIS A 197 1.67 -16.25 -10.01
C HIS A 197 1.28 -14.83 -9.59
N PHE A 198 2.24 -13.92 -9.51
CA PHE A 198 1.94 -12.53 -9.13
C PHE A 198 1.12 -11.82 -10.21
N ARG A 199 1.42 -12.04 -11.48
CA ARG A 199 0.67 -11.47 -12.61
C ARG A 199 -0.75 -11.99 -12.72
N ASP A 200 -0.93 -13.30 -12.55
CA ASP A 200 -2.21 -13.95 -12.81
C ASP A 200 -3.15 -13.87 -11.60
N ASP A 201 -2.59 -14.01 -10.38
CA ASP A 201 -3.38 -14.22 -9.18
C ASP A 201 -3.36 -13.04 -8.18
N VAL A 202 -2.25 -12.26 -8.11
CA VAL A 202 -2.07 -11.24 -7.06
C VAL A 202 -2.46 -9.85 -7.53
N ILE A 203 -1.91 -9.38 -8.66
CA ILE A 203 -2.17 -8.01 -9.12
C ILE A 203 -3.60 -7.83 -9.61
N GLY A 204 -4.11 -6.59 -9.54
CA GLY A 204 -5.44 -6.24 -10.02
C GLY A 204 -5.74 -4.75 -9.91
N GLY A 205 -6.79 -4.33 -10.59
CA GLY A 205 -7.18 -2.93 -10.66
C GLY A 205 -6.57 -2.16 -11.84
N PRO A 206 -6.91 -0.88 -12.00
CA PRO A 206 -6.50 -0.07 -13.15
C PRO A 206 -4.98 0.09 -13.22
N GLY A 207 -4.38 -0.33 -14.33
CA GLY A 207 -2.95 -0.17 -14.57
C GLY A 207 -2.04 -1.05 -13.72
N ALA A 208 -2.58 -2.09 -13.06
CA ALA A 208 -1.82 -2.99 -12.21
C ALA A 208 -0.65 -3.66 -12.96
N PHE A 209 0.49 -3.78 -12.28
CA PHE A 209 1.69 -4.39 -12.85
C PHE A 209 2.48 -5.17 -11.79
N ALA A 210 3.33 -6.10 -12.27
CA ALA A 210 4.28 -6.82 -11.44
C ALA A 210 5.68 -6.70 -12.04
N ILE A 211 6.67 -6.47 -11.17
CA ILE A 211 8.08 -6.41 -11.50
C ILE A 211 8.78 -7.65 -10.95
N ASP A 212 9.71 -8.20 -11.74
CA ASP A 212 10.59 -9.29 -11.34
C ASP A 212 11.96 -8.76 -10.89
N VAL A 213 12.43 -9.24 -9.75
CA VAL A 213 13.79 -8.98 -9.25
C VAL A 213 14.54 -10.30 -9.17
N ALA A 214 15.26 -10.61 -10.25
CA ALA A 214 16.02 -11.86 -10.37
C ALA A 214 17.38 -11.79 -9.65
N GLU A 215 17.92 -10.59 -9.39
CA GLU A 215 19.23 -10.36 -8.79
C GLU A 215 19.12 -9.39 -7.62
N GLU A 216 19.76 -9.73 -6.49
CA GLU A 216 19.71 -8.94 -5.26
C GLU A 216 20.20 -7.49 -5.45
N ASN A 217 21.26 -7.29 -6.21
CA ASN A 217 21.84 -5.99 -6.51
C ASN A 217 20.90 -5.06 -7.31
N ARG A 218 19.83 -5.60 -7.92
CA ARG A 218 18.82 -4.85 -8.65
C ARG A 218 17.62 -4.44 -7.78
N PHE A 219 17.59 -4.87 -6.53
CA PHE A 219 16.42 -4.67 -5.66
C PHE A 219 16.05 -3.20 -5.46
N VAL A 220 17.02 -2.35 -5.10
CA VAL A 220 16.77 -0.91 -4.88
C VAL A 220 16.33 -0.22 -6.16
N GLU A 221 16.99 -0.52 -7.29
CA GLU A 221 16.60 0.02 -8.60
C GLU A 221 15.17 -0.36 -8.99
N ALA A 222 14.79 -1.62 -8.76
CA ALA A 222 13.44 -2.09 -9.04
C ALA A 222 12.40 -1.41 -8.13
N LEU A 223 12.70 -1.19 -6.85
CA LEU A 223 11.86 -0.43 -5.93
C LEU A 223 11.68 1.02 -6.39
N VAL A 224 12.76 1.71 -6.77
CA VAL A 224 12.69 3.08 -7.28
C VAL A 224 11.80 3.15 -8.52
N GLN A 225 12.03 2.28 -9.50
CA GLN A 225 11.23 2.22 -10.73
C GLN A 225 9.75 1.95 -10.41
N LYS A 226 9.48 1.02 -9.49
CA LYS A 226 8.12 0.67 -9.08
C LYS A 226 7.43 1.84 -8.39
N LEU A 227 8.07 2.47 -7.40
CA LEU A 227 7.53 3.63 -6.68
C LEU A 227 7.24 4.80 -7.63
N VAL A 228 8.16 5.10 -8.57
CA VAL A 228 7.94 6.15 -9.58
C VAL A 228 6.69 5.86 -10.42
N GLN A 229 6.50 4.62 -10.89
CA GLN A 229 5.32 4.24 -11.67
C GLN A 229 4.03 4.34 -10.86
N GLU A 230 4.05 3.90 -9.61
CA GLU A 230 2.89 3.96 -8.69
C GLU A 230 2.48 5.38 -8.36
N ILE A 231 3.46 6.24 -8.08
CA ILE A 231 3.24 7.65 -7.75
C ILE A 231 2.77 8.43 -8.99
N ALA A 232 3.42 8.26 -10.13
CA ALA A 232 3.05 8.94 -11.37
C ALA A 232 1.72 8.45 -11.97
N GLY A 233 1.21 7.28 -11.57
CA GLY A 233 -0.02 6.71 -12.13
C GLY A 233 0.09 6.30 -13.58
N VAL A 234 1.29 6.05 -14.09
CA VAL A 234 1.54 5.70 -15.48
C VAL A 234 1.35 4.19 -15.66
N ALA A 235 0.22 3.80 -16.26
CA ALA A 235 0.08 2.46 -16.80
C ALA A 235 0.97 2.34 -18.04
N GLY A 236 2.09 1.65 -17.94
CA GLY A 236 2.95 1.43 -19.08
C GLY A 236 3.84 0.21 -18.90
N PRO A 237 3.96 -0.64 -19.94
CA PRO A 237 4.89 -1.73 -19.91
C PRO A 237 6.30 -1.19 -20.16
N MET A 238 7.11 -1.05 -19.14
CA MET A 238 8.54 -1.14 -19.40
C MET A 238 8.89 -2.62 -19.58
N ARG A 239 8.91 -3.07 -20.82
CA ARG A 239 9.65 -4.26 -21.18
C ARG A 239 11.12 -3.98 -20.87
N ALA A 240 11.60 -4.53 -19.78
CA ALA A 240 13.02 -4.78 -19.65
C ALA A 240 13.36 -5.86 -20.68
N GLU A 241 13.74 -5.46 -21.90
CA GLU A 241 14.40 -6.36 -22.82
C GLU A 241 15.79 -6.63 -22.26
N ALA A 242 15.95 -7.82 -21.68
CA ALA A 242 17.25 -8.40 -21.45
C ALA A 242 17.94 -8.59 -22.79
N ARG A 243 19.07 -7.93 -22.97
CA ARG A 243 20.15 -8.33 -23.91
C ARG A 243 21.33 -8.84 -23.10
#